data_1c47899ad35db52b934c6ecdcff3e26e
#
_entry.id   1c47899ad35db52b934c6ecdcff3e26e
#
_cell.length_a   1.000
_cell.length_b   1.000
_cell.length_c   1.000
_cell.angle_alpha   90.00
_cell.angle_beta   90.00
_cell.angle_gamma   90.00
#
_symmetry.space_group_name_H-M   'P 1'
#
loop_
_entity.id
_entity.type
_entity.pdbx_description
1 polymer ?
#
loop_
_entity_poly.entity_id
_entity_poly.type
_entity_poly.pdbx_seq_one_letter_code
_entity_poly.pdbx_strand_id
1 'polypeptide(L)'
;MELTHMDAHLLQIPVRQLSGGEQRRLSLLRALSIHPQFLVLDEVTSGLDLLSADAVLQVLERYHEEFGCAYLLITHDRQTAYRISSRVLELNRGVFVREAVRTESI
;
A
#
# COMPACT_ATOMS: atom_id res chain seq x y z
N MET A 1 -11.95 -0.33 10.04
CA MET A 1 -11.87 0.17 8.66
C MET A 1 -13.22 0.03 7.98
N GLU A 2 -13.67 1.10 7.42
CA GLU A 2 -14.93 1.09 6.69
C GLU A 2 -14.67 0.65 5.26
N LEU A 3 -15.35 -0.40 4.80
CA LEU A 3 -15.18 -0.91 3.45
C LEU A 3 -16.04 -0.12 2.47
N THR A 4 -15.49 0.18 1.29
CA THR A 4 -16.28 0.74 0.21
C THR A 4 -17.23 -0.35 -0.32
N HIS A 5 -18.24 0.05 -1.07
CA HIS A 5 -19.15 -0.90 -1.69
C HIS A 5 -18.41 -1.90 -2.59
N MET A 6 -17.43 -1.42 -3.35
CA MET A 6 -16.61 -2.26 -4.22
C MET A 6 -15.81 -3.28 -3.42
N ASP A 7 -15.19 -2.83 -2.31
CA ASP A 7 -14.37 -3.73 -1.49
C ASP A 7 -15.22 -4.81 -0.82
N ALA A 8 -16.41 -4.46 -0.35
CA ALA A 8 -17.35 -5.44 0.20
C ALA A 8 -17.74 -6.47 -0.84
N HIS A 9 -17.95 -6.06 -2.09
CA HIS A 9 -18.25 -6.98 -3.19
C HIS A 9 -17.10 -7.96 -3.42
N LEU A 10 -15.85 -7.49 -3.41
CA LEU A 10 -14.67 -8.33 -3.61
C LEU A 10 -14.54 -9.43 -2.55
N LEU A 11 -15.00 -9.19 -1.33
CA LEU A 11 -14.95 -10.19 -0.27
C LEU A 11 -15.87 -11.37 -0.52
N GLN A 12 -16.85 -11.22 -1.41
CA GLN A 12 -17.82 -12.26 -1.75
C GLN A 12 -17.43 -13.08 -2.98
N ILE A 13 -16.38 -12.68 -3.69
CA ILE A 13 -15.94 -13.34 -4.93
C ILE A 13 -14.79 -14.30 -4.59
N PRO A 14 -14.80 -15.54 -5.15
CA PRO A 14 -13.65 -16.43 -5.01
C PRO A 14 -12.38 -15.78 -5.54
N VAL A 15 -11.29 -15.91 -4.79
CA VAL A 15 -10.00 -15.25 -5.13
C VAL A 15 -9.56 -15.57 -6.55
N ARG A 16 -9.76 -16.80 -7.01
CA ARG A 16 -9.36 -17.22 -8.37
C ARG A 16 -10.08 -16.46 -9.49
N GLN A 17 -11.20 -15.79 -9.20
CA GLN A 17 -11.97 -15.02 -10.18
C GLN A 17 -11.59 -13.55 -10.20
N LEU A 18 -10.68 -13.12 -9.31
CA LEU A 18 -10.28 -11.73 -9.20
C LEU A 18 -9.10 -11.42 -10.13
N SER A 19 -9.03 -10.18 -10.62
CA SER A 19 -7.83 -9.69 -11.31
C SER A 19 -6.65 -9.64 -10.34
N GLY A 20 -5.42 -9.48 -10.86
CA GLY A 20 -4.23 -9.34 -10.04
C GLY A 20 -4.33 -8.18 -9.05
N GLY A 21 -4.85 -7.03 -9.50
CA GLY A 21 -5.05 -5.86 -8.65
C GLY A 21 -6.10 -6.09 -7.60
N GLU A 22 -7.20 -6.75 -7.96
CA GLU A 22 -8.26 -7.10 -7.02
C GLU A 22 -7.78 -8.09 -5.97
N GLN A 23 -7.01 -9.10 -6.36
CA GLN A 23 -6.41 -10.05 -5.43
C GLN A 23 -5.47 -9.35 -4.44
N ARG A 24 -4.66 -8.42 -4.94
CA ARG A 24 -3.72 -7.66 -4.12
C ARG A 24 -4.47 -6.79 -3.11
N ARG A 25 -5.53 -6.13 -3.56
CA ARG A 25 -6.36 -5.30 -2.71
C ARG A 25 -7.08 -6.12 -1.65
N LEU A 26 -7.60 -7.29 -2.01
CA LEU A 26 -8.25 -8.19 -1.06
C LEU A 26 -7.26 -8.68 0.01
N SER A 27 -6.06 -9.07 -0.39
CA SER A 27 -5.01 -9.48 0.55
C SER A 27 -4.68 -8.38 1.53
N LEU A 28 -4.61 -7.15 1.04
CA LEU A 28 -4.35 -5.98 1.87
C LEU A 28 -5.49 -5.74 2.87
N LEU A 29 -6.73 -5.81 2.41
CA LEU A 29 -7.89 -5.64 3.30
C LEU A 29 -7.90 -6.69 4.40
N ARG A 30 -7.54 -7.93 4.08
CA ARG A 30 -7.43 -8.99 5.09
C ARG A 30 -6.35 -8.67 6.13
N ALA A 31 -5.20 -8.17 5.69
CA ALA A 31 -4.13 -7.78 6.60
C ALA A 31 -4.55 -6.62 7.50
N LEU A 32 -5.28 -5.65 6.95
CA LEU A 32 -5.74 -4.48 7.70
C LEU A 32 -6.90 -4.80 8.63
N SER A 33 -7.65 -5.88 8.37
CA SER A 33 -8.83 -6.23 9.18
C SER A 33 -8.50 -6.57 10.64
N ILE A 34 -7.25 -6.94 10.93
CA ILE A 34 -6.81 -7.20 12.30
C ILE A 34 -6.33 -5.93 13.01
N HIS A 35 -6.47 -4.77 12.39
CA HIS A 35 -6.08 -3.46 12.93
C HIS A 35 -4.62 -3.41 13.39
N PRO A 36 -3.65 -3.68 12.49
CA PRO A 36 -2.23 -3.64 12.86
C PRO A 36 -1.80 -2.20 13.14
N GLN A 37 -0.85 -2.03 14.05
CA GLN A 37 -0.23 -0.73 14.31
C GLN A 37 0.96 -0.47 13.38
N PHE A 38 1.54 -1.53 12.86
CA PHE A 38 2.68 -1.48 11.95
C PHE A 38 2.51 -2.57 10.91
N LEU A 39 2.82 -2.25 9.66
CA LEU A 39 2.68 -3.19 8.55
C LEU A 39 3.87 -3.06 7.60
N VAL A 40 4.46 -4.19 7.23
CA VAL A 40 5.51 -4.25 6.21
C VAL A 40 4.85 -4.60 4.88
N LEU A 41 5.10 -3.77 3.88
CA LEU A 41 4.50 -3.89 2.55
C LEU A 41 5.63 -4.09 1.53
N ASP A 42 5.75 -5.31 1.02
CA ASP A 42 6.82 -5.67 0.10
C ASP A 42 6.26 -5.74 -1.32
N GLU A 43 6.63 -4.74 -2.14
CA GLU A 43 6.27 -4.69 -3.57
C GLU A 43 4.75 -4.80 -3.81
N VAL A 44 3.94 -4.09 -3.01
CA VAL A 44 2.48 -4.24 -3.07
C VAL A 44 1.84 -3.76 -4.37
N THR A 45 2.55 -2.93 -5.15
CA THR A 45 2.05 -2.45 -6.44
C THR A 45 2.78 -3.07 -7.62
N SER A 46 3.74 -3.96 -7.38
CA SER A 46 4.55 -4.57 -8.45
C SER A 46 3.69 -5.38 -9.40
N GLY A 47 3.90 -5.19 -10.70
CA GLY A 47 3.17 -5.94 -11.73
C GLY A 47 1.74 -5.48 -11.96
N LEU A 48 1.27 -4.47 -11.27
CA LEU A 48 -0.07 -3.91 -11.45
C LEU A 48 -0.04 -2.78 -12.47
N ASP A 49 -1.15 -2.61 -13.19
CA ASP A 49 -1.33 -1.43 -14.03
C ASP A 49 -1.53 -0.18 -13.14
N LEU A 50 -1.51 1.00 -13.77
CA LEU A 50 -1.58 2.27 -13.03
C LEU A 50 -2.86 2.41 -12.19
N LEU A 51 -4.00 1.99 -12.75
CA LEU A 51 -5.28 2.11 -12.04
C LEU A 51 -5.34 1.17 -10.84
N SER A 52 -4.87 -0.07 -11.02
CA SER A 52 -4.85 -1.05 -9.93
C SER A 52 -3.87 -0.66 -8.84
N ALA A 53 -2.70 -0.17 -9.21
CA ALA A 53 -1.72 0.32 -8.26
C ALA A 53 -2.27 1.50 -7.46
N ASP A 54 -2.90 2.44 -8.14
CA ASP A 54 -3.52 3.59 -7.49
C ASP A 54 -4.58 3.16 -6.48
N ALA A 55 -5.41 2.19 -6.83
CA ALA A 55 -6.44 1.68 -5.93
C ALA A 55 -5.84 1.09 -4.64
N VAL A 56 -4.75 0.34 -4.77
CA VAL A 56 -4.03 -0.21 -3.61
C VAL A 56 -3.48 0.90 -2.73
N LEU A 57 -2.84 1.91 -3.33
CA LEU A 57 -2.27 3.02 -2.58
C LEU A 57 -3.34 3.87 -1.89
N GLN A 58 -4.51 4.04 -2.51
CA GLN A 58 -5.63 4.74 -1.89
C GLN A 58 -6.11 4.04 -0.62
N VAL A 59 -6.19 2.71 -0.63
CA VAL A 59 -6.56 1.94 0.56
C VAL A 59 -5.55 2.20 1.68
N LEU A 60 -4.26 2.16 1.37
CA LEU A 60 -3.21 2.41 2.36
C LEU A 60 -3.27 3.84 2.92
N GLU A 61 -3.47 4.82 2.07
CA GLU A 61 -3.58 6.21 2.48
C GLU A 61 -4.77 6.43 3.42
N ARG A 62 -5.94 5.91 3.05
CA ARG A 62 -7.15 6.02 3.88
C ARG A 62 -6.98 5.34 5.22
N TYR A 63 -6.41 4.14 5.23
CA TYR A 63 -6.23 3.41 6.48
C TYR A 63 -5.28 4.13 7.41
N HIS A 64 -4.21 4.69 6.88
CA HIS A 64 -3.26 5.47 7.66
C HIS A 64 -3.95 6.71 8.27
N GLU A 65 -4.73 7.43 7.48
CA GLU A 65 -5.45 8.63 7.95
C GLU A 65 -6.45 8.29 9.05
N GLU A 66 -7.14 7.17 8.92
CA GLU A 66 -8.21 6.80 9.84
C GLU A 66 -7.69 6.13 11.11
N PHE A 67 -6.69 5.27 11.00
CA PHE A 67 -6.23 4.44 12.12
C PHE A 67 -4.78 4.69 12.54
N GLY A 68 -4.03 5.47 11.80
CA GLY A 68 -2.67 5.82 12.16
C GLY A 68 -1.65 4.68 12.05
N CYS A 69 -1.96 3.64 11.27
CA CYS A 69 -1.04 2.53 11.08
C CYS A 69 0.26 3.01 10.41
N ALA A 70 1.40 2.61 10.95
CA ALA A 70 2.69 2.90 10.36
C ALA A 70 3.05 1.85 9.31
N TYR A 71 3.66 2.28 8.22
CA TYR A 71 4.06 1.39 7.14
C TYR A 71 5.57 1.41 6.90
N LEU A 72 6.12 0.24 6.63
CA LEU A 72 7.41 0.11 5.98
C LEU A 72 7.16 -0.42 4.57
N LEU A 73 7.33 0.43 3.58
CA LEU A 73 7.09 0.09 2.19
C LEU A 73 8.41 -0.21 1.48
N ILE A 74 8.48 -1.37 0.85
CA ILE A 74 9.63 -1.79 0.04
C ILE A 74 9.17 -1.75 -1.41
N THR A 75 9.84 -0.96 -2.26
CA THR A 75 9.44 -0.80 -3.65
C THR A 75 10.61 -0.37 -4.52
N HIS A 76 10.56 -0.72 -5.80
CA HIS A 76 11.46 -0.23 -6.83
C HIS A 76 10.92 1.04 -7.52
N ASP A 77 9.68 1.39 -7.26
CA ASP A 77 9.01 2.51 -7.90
C ASP A 77 9.12 3.77 -7.04
N ARG A 78 9.92 4.73 -7.51
CA ARG A 78 10.13 6.01 -6.83
C ARG A 78 8.83 6.79 -6.66
N GLN A 79 7.95 6.77 -7.66
CA GLN A 79 6.68 7.51 -7.57
C GLN A 79 5.82 6.98 -6.42
N THR A 80 5.75 5.66 -6.28
CA THR A 80 5.04 5.03 -5.17
C THR A 80 5.65 5.42 -3.84
N ALA A 81 6.98 5.33 -3.72
CA ALA A 81 7.67 5.66 -2.48
C ALA A 81 7.40 7.10 -2.05
N TYR A 82 7.55 8.06 -2.97
CA TYR A 82 7.38 9.47 -2.64
C TYR A 82 5.91 9.87 -2.44
N ARG A 83 4.99 9.13 -3.02
CA ARG A 83 3.57 9.42 -2.88
C ARG A 83 3.06 9.21 -1.46
N ILE A 84 3.40 8.07 -0.84
CA ILE A 84 2.77 7.69 0.43
C ILE A 84 3.71 7.70 1.63
N SER A 85 4.99 7.96 1.42
CA SER A 85 5.99 7.88 2.48
C SER A 85 6.43 9.25 2.95
N SER A 86 6.55 9.41 4.27
CA SER A 86 7.11 10.61 4.88
C SER A 86 8.64 10.60 4.85
N ARG A 87 9.24 9.42 4.79
CA ARG A 87 10.68 9.24 4.75
C ARG A 87 11.02 8.15 3.75
N VAL A 88 11.92 8.45 2.83
CA VAL A 88 12.35 7.50 1.80
C VAL A 88 13.84 7.27 1.92
N LEU A 89 14.23 6.00 2.02
CA LEU A 89 15.62 5.58 2.03
C LEU A 89 15.90 4.82 0.73
N GLU A 90 16.92 5.26 0.00
CA GLU A 90 17.30 4.61 -1.24
C GLU A 90 18.54 3.75 -1.00
N LEU A 91 18.45 2.48 -1.41
CA LEU A 91 19.52 1.50 -1.26
C LEU A 91 20.10 1.15 -2.62
N ASN A 92 21.42 1.01 -2.69
CA ASN A 92 22.11 0.50 -3.86
C ASN A 92 23.18 -0.49 -3.38
N ARG A 93 23.06 -1.74 -3.83
CA ARG A 93 23.98 -2.83 -3.47
C ARG A 93 24.17 -2.96 -1.94
N GLY A 94 23.05 -2.86 -1.21
CA GLY A 94 23.06 -3.02 0.24
C GLY A 94 23.54 -1.78 1.02
N VAL A 95 23.79 -0.67 0.33
CA VAL A 95 24.26 0.56 0.96
C VAL A 95 23.24 1.68 0.78
N PHE A 96 23.01 2.45 1.81
CA PHE A 96 22.16 3.63 1.74
C PHE A 96 22.89 4.72 0.95
N VAL A 97 22.28 5.17 -0.14
CA VAL A 97 22.86 6.20 -1.02
C VAL A 97 22.13 7.52 -0.94
N ARG A 98 20.89 7.53 -0.44
CA ARG A 98 20.08 8.74 -0.42
C ARG A 98 18.99 8.62 0.63
N GLU A 99 18.66 9.76 1.24
CA GLU A 99 17.51 9.89 2.14
C GLU A 99 16.74 11.14 1.78
N ALA A 100 15.41 11.01 1.72
CA ALA A 100 14.52 12.15 1.54
C ALA A 100 13.47 12.12 2.63
N VAL A 101 13.21 13.28 3.23
CA VAL A 101 12.21 13.43 4.28
C VAL A 101 11.20 14.48 3.82
N ARG A 102 9.92 14.15 3.94
CA ARG A 102 8.86 15.11 3.66
C ARG A 102 8.80 16.13 4.79
N THR A 103 9.05 17.39 4.47
CA THR A 103 9.08 18.46 5.47
C THR A 103 7.73 19.14 5.64
N GLU A 104 6.81 18.92 4.72
CA GLU A 104 5.49 19.54 4.78
C GLU A 104 4.48 18.58 5.38
N SER A 105 3.74 19.09 6.34
CA SER A 105 2.58 18.40 6.88
C SER A 105 1.40 18.64 5.93
N ILE A 106 0.87 17.60 5.39
CA ILE A 106 -0.26 17.69 4.48
C ILE A 106 -1.54 17.42 5.24
#